data_8572938a05db06323aba7176b0681044
#
_entry.id   8572938a05db06323aba7176b0681044
#
_cell.length_a   1.000
_cell.length_b   1.000
_cell.length_c   1.000
_cell.angle_alpha   90.00
_cell.angle_beta   90.00
_cell.angle_gamma   90.00
#
_symmetry.space_group_name_H-M   'P 1'
#
loop_
_entity.id
_entity.type
_entity.pdbx_description
1 polymer ?
#
loop_
_entity_poly.entity_id
_entity_poly.type
_entity_poly.pdbx_seq_one_letter_code
_entity_poly.pdbx_strand_id
1 'polypeptide(L)'
;MTAPAVLLASSVTLAPALEEGRPLGNEHSLESIYVARLPMAPFSPNAQLDARVKFELQPTLEGNLIKLRPLAREDFDALFAAASDPLIWKQHPENDRYKREVFQRYFDGAIDSKGAFAIIERKSGRIIGSSRYCNLNPVEREVEIGWTFLERAFWGGSYNRELKSLMLDHAFRFVDRVLFVVGEKNLRSQKALQQIGARFLKKAQLPGADGALRPNLIFVIRR
;
A
#
# COMPACT_ATOMS: atom_id res chain seq x y z
N MET A 1 37.70 -10.57 -5.81
CA MET A 1 37.44 -11.07 -4.44
C MET A 1 37.06 -9.87 -3.60
N THR A 2 35.79 -9.64 -3.39
CA THR A 2 35.26 -8.81 -2.28
C THR A 2 33.78 -9.18 -2.12
N ALA A 3 33.44 -9.63 -0.92
CA ALA A 3 32.14 -10.16 -0.54
C ALA A 3 31.07 -9.07 -0.38
N PRO A 4 29.79 -9.40 -0.45
CA PRO A 4 28.70 -8.45 -0.27
C PRO A 4 28.41 -8.19 1.21
N ALA A 5 28.09 -6.94 1.53
CA ALA A 5 27.67 -6.50 2.84
C ALA A 5 26.23 -6.93 3.15
N VAL A 6 26.07 -7.68 4.21
CA VAL A 6 24.80 -8.05 4.82
C VAL A 6 24.31 -6.87 5.65
N LEU A 7 23.13 -6.31 5.33
CA LEU A 7 22.48 -5.32 6.19
C LEU A 7 21.71 -6.04 7.30
N LEU A 8 22.23 -5.91 8.54
CA LEU A 8 21.58 -6.35 9.77
C LEU A 8 20.46 -5.39 10.16
N ALA A 9 19.28 -5.92 10.42
CA ALA A 9 18.18 -5.22 11.05
C ALA A 9 18.52 -4.93 12.51
N SER A 10 18.57 -3.65 12.89
CA SER A 10 18.77 -3.23 14.29
C SER A 10 17.43 -3.13 15.00
N SER A 11 17.21 -4.04 15.93
CA SER A 11 16.18 -3.96 16.97
C SER A 11 16.57 -2.92 18.00
N VAL A 12 15.73 -1.91 18.20
CA VAL A 12 15.88 -0.90 19.25
C VAL A 12 15.22 -1.41 20.53
N THR A 13 16.04 -1.76 21.51
CA THR A 13 15.63 -2.07 22.88
C THR A 13 15.61 -0.77 23.69
N LEU A 14 14.45 -0.43 24.27
CA LEU A 14 14.36 0.64 25.29
C LEU A 14 14.83 0.08 26.64
N ALA A 15 15.81 0.73 27.25
CA ALA A 15 16.19 0.56 28.64
C ALA A 15 15.61 1.70 29.49
N PRO A 16 15.32 1.44 30.80
CA PRO A 16 14.66 2.42 31.66
C PRO A 16 15.67 3.34 32.37
N ALA A 17 15.28 4.61 32.54
CA ALA A 17 16.00 5.56 33.39
C ALA A 17 15.28 5.73 34.74
N LEU A 18 16.05 5.67 35.82
CA LEU A 18 15.67 5.81 37.22
C LEU A 18 15.70 7.29 37.67
N GLU A 19 14.73 7.67 38.51
CA GLU A 19 14.70 8.50 39.73
C GLU A 19 15.60 9.76 39.80
N GLU A 20 15.24 10.89 40.41
CA GLU A 20 14.51 11.25 41.63
C GLU A 20 14.20 12.76 41.64
N GLY A 21 13.22 13.19 42.46
CA GLY A 21 13.11 14.59 42.92
C GLY A 21 11.69 15.15 43.02
N ARG A 22 11.04 15.08 44.22
CA ARG A 22 9.83 15.80 44.65
C ARG A 22 10.18 17.17 45.27
N PRO A 23 9.18 18.02 45.71
CA PRO A 23 7.75 18.16 45.35
C PRO A 23 7.31 19.67 45.18
N LEU A 24 6.07 19.94 44.77
CA LEU A 24 5.03 20.80 45.38
C LEU A 24 4.00 21.35 44.36
N GLY A 25 2.76 20.94 44.51
CA GLY A 25 1.54 21.72 44.54
C GLY A 25 0.96 22.26 43.23
N ASN A 26 -0.07 21.69 42.67
CA ASN A 26 -1.46 22.15 42.66
C ASN A 26 -2.37 21.21 41.85
N GLU A 27 -3.53 21.00 42.44
CA GLU A 27 -4.63 20.18 41.93
C GLU A 27 -5.23 20.77 40.66
N HIS A 28 -5.28 20.01 39.56
CA HIS A 28 -6.40 20.00 38.61
C HIS A 28 -6.57 18.61 38.07
N SER A 29 -7.78 18.11 38.23
CA SER A 29 -8.26 16.79 37.98
C SER A 29 -7.84 16.25 36.60
N LEU A 30 -7.07 15.15 36.59
CA LEU A 30 -6.88 14.31 35.42
C LEU A 30 -8.01 13.29 35.41
N GLU A 31 -8.99 13.51 34.55
CA GLU A 31 -9.95 12.46 34.21
C GLU A 31 -9.18 11.26 33.61
N SER A 32 -9.19 10.20 34.37
CA SER A 32 -8.72 8.88 33.96
C SER A 32 -9.52 8.41 32.75
N ILE A 33 -8.90 8.43 31.57
CA ILE A 33 -9.48 7.83 30.39
C ILE A 33 -9.44 6.31 30.61
N TYR A 34 -10.53 5.78 31.10
CA TYR A 34 -10.80 4.34 31.15
C TYR A 34 -10.89 3.83 29.71
N VAL A 35 -9.84 3.19 29.22
CA VAL A 35 -9.91 2.40 28.00
C VAL A 35 -10.79 1.18 28.30
N ALA A 36 -12.08 1.31 28.02
CA ALA A 36 -13.00 0.20 28.09
C ALA A 36 -12.51 -0.89 27.12
N ARG A 37 -12.02 -2.00 27.69
CA ARG A 37 -11.84 -3.25 26.95
C ARG A 37 -13.22 -3.65 26.41
N LEU A 38 -13.42 -3.50 25.11
CA LEU A 38 -14.56 -4.08 24.44
C LEU A 38 -14.52 -5.60 24.64
N PRO A 39 -15.65 -6.24 24.95
CA PRO A 39 -15.69 -7.68 25.12
C PRO A 39 -15.27 -8.36 23.82
N MET A 40 -14.33 -9.28 23.91
CA MET A 40 -13.93 -10.13 22.81
C MET A 40 -15.17 -10.90 22.33
N ALA A 41 -15.48 -10.77 21.05
CA ALA A 41 -16.51 -11.58 20.42
C ALA A 41 -16.20 -13.08 20.63
N PRO A 42 -17.21 -13.94 20.76
CA PRO A 42 -17.00 -15.36 21.03
C PRO A 42 -16.19 -15.99 19.90
N PHE A 43 -15.20 -16.76 20.27
CA PHE A 43 -14.33 -17.55 19.42
C PHE A 43 -15.17 -18.45 18.51
N SER A 44 -15.19 -18.13 17.21
CA SER A 44 -15.86 -18.97 16.23
C SER A 44 -14.95 -20.16 15.86
N PRO A 45 -15.42 -21.43 16.04
CA PRO A 45 -14.58 -22.60 15.71
C PRO A 45 -14.21 -22.71 14.23
N ASN A 46 -14.84 -21.94 13.34
CA ASN A 46 -14.50 -21.87 11.92
C ASN A 46 -13.24 -21.05 11.60
N ALA A 47 -12.70 -20.28 12.55
CA ALA A 47 -11.46 -19.51 12.34
C ALA A 47 -10.21 -20.40 12.13
N GLN A 48 -10.26 -21.67 12.51
CA GLN A 48 -9.16 -22.63 12.34
C GLN A 48 -9.10 -23.26 10.92
N LEU A 49 -10.18 -23.18 10.14
CA LEU A 49 -10.17 -23.68 8.76
C LEU A 49 -9.51 -22.69 7.79
N ASP A 50 -9.53 -21.38 8.09
CA ASP A 50 -8.98 -20.32 7.22
C ASP A 50 -7.46 -20.18 7.30
N ALA A 51 -6.79 -20.78 8.27
CA ALA A 51 -5.34 -20.67 8.46
C ALA A 51 -4.50 -21.41 7.39
N ARG A 52 -5.13 -22.13 6.45
CA ARG A 52 -4.45 -22.91 5.40
C ARG A 52 -4.43 -22.24 4.04
N VAL A 53 -5.20 -21.19 3.81
CA VAL A 53 -5.22 -20.51 2.50
C VAL A 53 -4.25 -19.34 2.54
N LYS A 54 -3.08 -19.55 1.93
CA LYS A 54 -2.04 -18.53 1.80
C LYS A 54 -2.53 -17.42 0.87
N PHE A 55 -2.42 -16.15 1.29
CA PHE A 55 -2.72 -15.00 0.43
C PHE A 55 -1.85 -15.07 -0.84
N GLU A 56 -2.50 -15.20 -1.98
CA GLU A 56 -1.82 -15.16 -3.28
C GLU A 56 -1.64 -13.67 -3.67
N LEU A 57 -0.39 -13.21 -3.66
CA LEU A 57 -0.06 -11.82 -3.93
C LEU A 57 -0.12 -11.45 -5.42
N GLN A 58 -0.10 -12.43 -6.32
CA GLN A 58 -0.06 -12.21 -7.77
C GLN A 58 -1.04 -13.11 -8.54
N PRO A 59 -2.34 -13.17 -8.18
CA PRO A 59 -3.30 -13.92 -8.98
C PRO A 59 -3.52 -13.23 -10.33
N THR A 60 -4.03 -13.97 -11.29
CA THR A 60 -4.64 -13.37 -12.47
C THR A 60 -6.08 -12.97 -12.13
N LEU A 61 -6.42 -11.68 -12.31
CA LEU A 61 -7.76 -11.14 -12.06
C LEU A 61 -8.32 -10.58 -13.36
N GLU A 62 -9.56 -10.91 -13.67
CA GLU A 62 -10.21 -10.49 -14.92
C GLU A 62 -11.50 -9.75 -14.66
N GLY A 63 -11.60 -8.56 -15.23
CA GLY A 63 -12.80 -7.73 -15.25
C GLY A 63 -13.33 -7.55 -16.68
N ASN A 64 -14.22 -6.60 -16.84
CA ASN A 64 -14.79 -6.28 -18.16
C ASN A 64 -13.85 -5.41 -19.01
N LEU A 65 -13.18 -4.45 -18.38
CA LEU A 65 -12.32 -3.48 -19.04
C LEU A 65 -10.84 -3.88 -18.99
N ILE A 66 -10.42 -4.52 -17.90
CA ILE A 66 -9.03 -4.83 -17.64
C ILE A 66 -8.82 -6.28 -17.21
N LYS A 67 -7.57 -6.72 -17.42
CA LYS A 67 -7.01 -7.92 -16.85
C LYS A 67 -5.75 -7.55 -16.07
N LEU A 68 -5.60 -8.10 -14.86
CA LEU A 68 -4.39 -8.03 -14.09
C LEU A 68 -3.69 -9.39 -14.16
N ARG A 69 -2.40 -9.38 -14.40
CA ARG A 69 -1.54 -10.55 -14.27
C ARG A 69 -0.24 -10.20 -13.55
N PRO A 70 0.48 -11.17 -13.02
CA PRO A 70 1.82 -10.92 -12.50
C PRO A 70 2.65 -10.08 -13.47
N LEU A 71 3.36 -9.06 -12.92
CA LEU A 71 4.31 -8.27 -13.69
C LEU A 71 5.54 -9.13 -13.99
N ALA A 72 5.96 -9.16 -15.24
CA ALA A 72 7.13 -9.92 -15.71
C ALA A 72 8.26 -8.95 -16.14
N ARG A 73 9.51 -9.44 -16.17
CA ARG A 73 10.67 -8.60 -16.55
C ARG A 73 10.56 -8.07 -17.98
N GLU A 74 9.96 -8.85 -18.86
CA GLU A 74 9.73 -8.53 -20.27
C GLU A 74 8.74 -7.38 -20.48
N ASP A 75 7.99 -7.01 -19.45
CA ASP A 75 7.00 -5.93 -19.52
C ASP A 75 7.61 -4.54 -19.41
N PHE A 76 8.92 -4.42 -19.15
CA PHE A 76 9.55 -3.14 -18.84
C PHE A 76 9.25 -2.05 -19.86
N ASP A 77 9.50 -2.30 -21.13
CA ASP A 77 9.34 -1.28 -22.17
C ASP A 77 7.88 -0.86 -22.38
N ALA A 78 6.96 -1.84 -22.36
CA ALA A 78 5.54 -1.58 -22.48
C ALA A 78 4.99 -0.80 -21.26
N LEU A 79 5.44 -1.16 -20.05
CA LEU A 79 5.03 -0.49 -18.83
C LEU A 79 5.65 0.92 -18.73
N PHE A 80 6.91 1.08 -19.16
CA PHE A 80 7.55 2.39 -19.23
C PHE A 80 6.84 3.32 -20.21
N ALA A 81 6.44 2.83 -21.39
CA ALA A 81 5.65 3.61 -22.33
C ALA A 81 4.37 4.16 -21.70
N ALA A 82 3.64 3.35 -20.92
CA ALA A 82 2.45 3.79 -20.18
C ALA A 82 2.76 4.80 -19.06
N ALA A 83 3.99 4.80 -18.53
CA ALA A 83 4.45 5.65 -17.42
C ALA A 83 5.16 6.94 -17.85
N SER A 84 5.46 7.10 -19.13
CA SER A 84 6.37 8.15 -19.66
C SER A 84 5.77 9.57 -19.66
N ASP A 85 4.45 9.73 -19.43
CA ASP A 85 3.83 11.05 -19.34
C ASP A 85 4.14 11.69 -17.96
N PRO A 86 4.88 12.83 -17.90
CA PRO A 86 5.24 13.51 -16.65
C PRO A 86 4.02 13.89 -15.79
N LEU A 87 2.88 14.12 -16.41
CA LEU A 87 1.66 14.53 -15.70
C LEU A 87 1.11 13.41 -14.80
N ILE A 88 1.46 12.15 -15.06
CA ILE A 88 1.13 11.02 -14.18
C ILE A 88 1.74 11.24 -12.80
N TRP A 89 2.95 11.73 -12.75
CA TRP A 89 3.78 11.83 -11.55
C TRP A 89 3.76 13.20 -10.86
N LYS A 90 3.16 14.22 -11.49
CA LYS A 90 3.19 15.62 -11.03
C LYS A 90 2.85 15.82 -9.53
N GLN A 91 1.95 15.01 -8.98
CA GLN A 91 1.55 15.09 -7.57
C GLN A 91 2.18 13.98 -6.70
N HIS A 92 3.02 13.14 -7.30
CA HIS A 92 3.71 12.08 -6.59
C HIS A 92 4.97 12.62 -5.90
N PRO A 93 5.35 12.15 -4.69
CA PRO A 93 6.61 12.54 -4.05
C PRO A 93 7.86 12.30 -4.92
N GLU A 94 7.85 11.25 -5.73
CA GLU A 94 8.86 10.96 -6.75
C GLU A 94 8.29 11.32 -8.12
N ASN A 95 8.37 12.60 -8.45
CA ASN A 95 7.70 13.17 -9.61
C ASN A 95 8.47 13.01 -10.94
N ASP A 96 9.64 12.41 -10.90
CA ASP A 96 10.53 12.18 -12.04
C ASP A 96 10.52 10.74 -12.57
N ARG A 97 9.57 9.90 -12.14
CA ARG A 97 9.41 8.51 -12.63
C ARG A 97 9.09 8.39 -14.12
N TYR A 98 8.80 9.46 -14.82
CA TYR A 98 8.70 9.48 -16.28
C TYR A 98 10.06 9.34 -16.97
N LYS A 99 11.17 9.50 -16.24
CA LYS A 99 12.53 9.28 -16.74
C LYS A 99 12.88 7.80 -16.65
N ARG A 100 13.47 7.25 -17.72
CA ARG A 100 13.71 5.81 -17.85
C ARG A 100 14.57 5.24 -16.72
N GLU A 101 15.63 5.93 -16.35
CA GLU A 101 16.54 5.51 -15.28
C GLU A 101 15.90 5.55 -13.88
N VAL A 102 14.95 6.46 -13.66
CA VAL A 102 14.18 6.52 -12.40
C VAL A 102 13.12 5.44 -12.41
N PHE A 103 12.46 5.23 -13.55
CA PHE A 103 11.46 4.19 -13.70
C PHE A 103 12.06 2.79 -13.55
N GLN A 104 13.31 2.58 -13.95
CA GLN A 104 14.00 1.30 -13.77
C GLN A 104 13.99 0.88 -12.30
N ARG A 105 14.33 1.78 -11.36
CA ARG A 105 14.32 1.49 -9.92
C ARG A 105 12.91 1.16 -9.41
N TYR A 106 11.91 1.88 -9.90
CA TYR A 106 10.50 1.57 -9.60
C TYR A 106 10.12 0.17 -10.08
N PHE A 107 10.52 -0.19 -11.30
CA PHE A 107 10.23 -1.47 -11.93
C PHE A 107 10.95 -2.62 -11.24
N ASP A 108 12.23 -2.48 -10.94
CA ASP A 108 13.01 -3.50 -10.22
C ASP A 108 12.39 -3.79 -8.85
N GLY A 109 12.05 -2.74 -8.09
CA GLY A 109 11.34 -2.90 -6.83
C GLY A 109 9.92 -3.48 -6.99
N ALA A 110 9.28 -3.33 -8.16
CA ALA A 110 8.01 -3.97 -8.46
C ALA A 110 8.18 -5.48 -8.66
N ILE A 111 9.17 -5.89 -9.44
CA ILE A 111 9.52 -7.30 -9.66
C ILE A 111 9.90 -7.99 -8.35
N ASP A 112 10.79 -7.37 -7.58
CA ASP A 112 11.32 -7.93 -6.33
C ASP A 112 10.24 -8.07 -5.24
N SER A 113 9.20 -7.22 -5.27
CA SER A 113 8.08 -7.27 -4.33
C SER A 113 7.25 -8.54 -4.44
N LYS A 114 7.28 -9.23 -5.57
CA LYS A 114 6.43 -10.40 -5.88
C LYS A 114 4.94 -10.17 -5.60
N GLY A 115 4.49 -8.90 -5.72
CA GLY A 115 3.11 -8.48 -5.49
C GLY A 115 2.59 -7.55 -6.58
N ALA A 116 3.41 -7.23 -7.60
CA ALA A 116 3.09 -6.26 -8.63
C ALA A 116 2.36 -6.90 -9.83
N PHE A 117 1.45 -6.13 -10.41
CA PHE A 117 0.65 -6.51 -11.58
C PHE A 117 0.93 -5.61 -12.77
N ALA A 118 0.94 -6.19 -13.96
CA ALA A 118 0.66 -5.49 -15.20
C ALA A 118 -0.87 -5.35 -15.33
N ILE A 119 -1.34 -4.13 -15.58
CA ILE A 119 -2.74 -3.84 -15.87
C ILE A 119 -2.90 -3.75 -17.39
N ILE A 120 -3.66 -4.67 -17.95
CA ILE A 120 -3.85 -4.82 -19.39
C ILE A 120 -5.26 -4.35 -19.75
N GLU A 121 -5.38 -3.41 -20.69
CA GLU A 121 -6.68 -3.09 -21.29
C GLU A 121 -7.16 -4.23 -22.17
N ARG A 122 -8.34 -4.75 -21.92
CA ARG A 122 -8.85 -5.92 -22.67
C ARG A 122 -9.12 -5.65 -24.14
N LYS A 123 -9.54 -4.42 -24.47
CA LYS A 123 -9.87 -4.04 -25.85
C LYS A 123 -8.63 -4.02 -26.76
N SER A 124 -7.51 -3.48 -26.29
CA SER A 124 -6.28 -3.32 -27.07
C SER A 124 -5.22 -4.37 -26.79
N GLY A 125 -5.32 -5.10 -25.68
CA GLY A 125 -4.28 -6.00 -25.19
C GLY A 125 -3.04 -5.28 -24.64
N ARG A 126 -3.03 -3.94 -24.55
CA ARG A 126 -1.89 -3.15 -24.11
C ARG A 126 -1.78 -3.09 -22.59
N ILE A 127 -0.56 -3.02 -22.10
CA ILE A 127 -0.30 -2.63 -20.70
C ILE A 127 -0.56 -1.12 -20.57
N ILE A 128 -1.42 -0.75 -19.63
CA ILE A 128 -1.86 0.63 -19.37
C ILE A 128 -1.48 1.15 -17.98
N GLY A 129 -0.80 0.35 -17.17
CA GLY A 129 -0.38 0.73 -15.84
C GLY A 129 0.04 -0.44 -14.96
N SER A 130 0.22 -0.16 -13.69
CA SER A 130 0.60 -1.15 -12.67
C SER A 130 -0.06 -0.83 -11.33
N SER A 131 -0.19 -1.85 -10.50
CA SER A 131 -0.56 -1.77 -9.08
C SER A 131 0.10 -2.93 -8.34
N ARG A 132 0.15 -2.90 -7.00
CA ARG A 132 0.70 -4.04 -6.26
C ARG A 132 0.03 -4.23 -4.91
N TYR A 133 0.06 -5.49 -4.45
CA TYR A 133 -0.07 -5.82 -3.04
C TYR A 133 1.30 -5.72 -2.37
N CYS A 134 1.35 -5.14 -1.19
CA CYS A 134 2.55 -5.09 -0.36
C CYS A 134 2.17 -5.06 1.12
N ASN A 135 3.16 -5.14 2.00
CA ASN A 135 2.98 -5.00 3.44
C ASN A 135 1.87 -5.90 4.01
N LEU A 136 1.80 -7.17 3.53
CA LEU A 136 0.88 -8.15 4.09
C LEU A 136 1.22 -8.40 5.56
N ASN A 137 0.26 -8.15 6.44
CA ASN A 137 0.33 -8.45 7.87
C ASN A 137 -0.73 -9.50 8.23
N PRO A 138 -0.35 -10.79 8.34
CA PRO A 138 -1.29 -11.85 8.65
C PRO A 138 -1.88 -11.75 10.05
N VAL A 139 -1.14 -11.19 11.01
CA VAL A 139 -1.59 -11.04 12.41
C VAL A 139 -2.73 -10.02 12.49
N GLU A 140 -2.57 -8.87 11.85
CA GLU A 140 -3.58 -7.82 11.79
C GLU A 140 -4.62 -8.07 10.69
N ARG A 141 -4.47 -9.12 9.91
CA ARG A 141 -5.31 -9.48 8.76
C ARG A 141 -5.49 -8.30 7.82
N GLU A 142 -4.36 -7.70 7.41
CA GLU A 142 -4.36 -6.55 6.52
C GLU A 142 -3.30 -6.65 5.43
N VAL A 143 -3.55 -5.98 4.30
CA VAL A 143 -2.63 -5.83 3.19
C VAL A 143 -2.72 -4.40 2.63
N GLU A 144 -1.64 -3.89 2.07
CA GLU A 144 -1.65 -2.61 1.36
C GLU A 144 -1.84 -2.84 -0.14
N ILE A 145 -2.70 -2.03 -0.77
CA ILE A 145 -2.75 -1.83 -2.22
C ILE A 145 -2.10 -0.49 -2.53
N GLY A 146 -0.94 -0.53 -3.15
CA GLY A 146 -0.16 0.67 -3.43
C GLY A 146 0.48 0.69 -4.81
N TRP A 147 1.36 1.70 -5.01
CA TRP A 147 2.19 1.86 -6.21
C TRP A 147 1.40 1.91 -7.51
N THR A 148 0.14 2.34 -7.44
CA THR A 148 -0.79 2.34 -8.57
C THR A 148 -0.58 3.53 -9.46
N PHE A 149 -0.44 3.27 -10.76
CA PHE A 149 -0.61 4.29 -11.80
C PHE A 149 -1.34 3.70 -13.00
N LEU A 150 -2.00 4.57 -13.74
CA LEU A 150 -2.60 4.28 -15.04
C LEU A 150 -2.13 5.34 -16.04
N GLU A 151 -1.97 4.95 -17.29
CA GLU A 151 -1.82 5.88 -18.42
C GLU A 151 -2.96 6.92 -18.39
N ARG A 152 -2.64 8.16 -18.67
CA ARG A 152 -3.55 9.30 -18.46
C ARG A 152 -4.88 9.19 -19.23
N ALA A 153 -4.86 8.57 -20.40
CA ALA A 153 -6.07 8.30 -21.18
C ALA A 153 -7.13 7.46 -20.44
N PHE A 154 -6.73 6.73 -19.39
CA PHE A 154 -7.60 5.85 -18.61
C PHE A 154 -7.97 6.44 -17.24
N TRP A 155 -7.73 7.76 -17.03
CA TRP A 155 -8.10 8.43 -15.79
C TRP A 155 -9.58 8.82 -15.74
N GLY A 156 -10.05 9.11 -14.52
CA GLY A 156 -11.37 9.74 -14.25
C GLY A 156 -12.57 8.83 -14.46
N GLY A 157 -12.35 7.54 -14.71
CA GLY A 157 -13.43 6.66 -15.12
C GLY A 157 -13.49 5.31 -14.43
N SER A 158 -14.08 4.38 -15.15
CA SER A 158 -14.37 3.01 -14.72
C SER A 158 -13.11 2.15 -14.53
N TYR A 159 -12.02 2.45 -15.23
CA TYR A 159 -10.78 1.64 -15.18
C TYR A 159 -10.19 1.55 -13.78
N ASN A 160 -9.98 2.67 -13.09
CA ASN A 160 -9.45 2.63 -11.72
C ASN A 160 -10.46 2.02 -10.73
N ARG A 161 -11.76 2.20 -10.96
CA ARG A 161 -12.80 1.59 -10.12
C ARG A 161 -12.77 0.07 -10.27
N GLU A 162 -12.74 -0.43 -11.51
CA GLU A 162 -12.68 -1.88 -11.76
C GLU A 162 -11.36 -2.48 -11.23
N LEU A 163 -10.23 -1.81 -11.45
CA LEU A 163 -8.95 -2.21 -10.86
C LEU A 163 -9.04 -2.42 -9.36
N LYS A 164 -9.59 -1.42 -8.65
CA LYS A 164 -9.69 -1.48 -7.19
C LYS A 164 -10.72 -2.51 -6.74
N SER A 165 -11.85 -2.66 -7.44
CA SER A 165 -12.83 -3.71 -7.15
C SER A 165 -12.18 -5.09 -7.24
N LEU A 166 -11.54 -5.42 -8.36
CA LEU A 166 -10.88 -6.73 -8.56
C LEU A 166 -9.85 -7.03 -7.45
N MET A 167 -9.02 -6.05 -7.11
CA MET A 167 -8.01 -6.23 -6.07
C MET A 167 -8.65 -6.34 -4.68
N LEU A 168 -9.67 -5.56 -4.36
CA LEU A 168 -10.37 -5.61 -3.08
C LEU A 168 -11.12 -6.94 -2.91
N ASP A 169 -11.85 -7.38 -3.95
CA ASP A 169 -12.61 -8.63 -3.93
C ASP A 169 -11.68 -9.83 -3.70
N HIS A 170 -10.50 -9.83 -4.32
CA HIS A 170 -9.50 -10.85 -4.05
C HIS A 170 -8.96 -10.74 -2.61
N ALA A 171 -8.54 -9.55 -2.18
CA ALA A 171 -7.93 -9.34 -0.87
C ALA A 171 -8.86 -9.75 0.27
N PHE A 172 -10.14 -9.39 0.20
CA PHE A 172 -11.12 -9.70 1.23
C PHE A 172 -11.49 -11.18 1.38
N ARG A 173 -10.96 -12.04 0.53
CA ARG A 173 -11.01 -13.49 0.75
C ARG A 173 -10.05 -13.94 1.86
N PHE A 174 -9.04 -13.13 2.18
CA PHE A 174 -7.92 -13.49 3.07
C PHE A 174 -7.72 -12.53 4.23
N VAL A 175 -8.03 -11.24 4.03
CA VAL A 175 -7.81 -10.18 5.03
C VAL A 175 -9.10 -9.42 5.31
N ASP A 176 -9.12 -8.70 6.44
CA ASP A 176 -10.28 -7.92 6.88
C ASP A 176 -10.12 -6.43 6.58
N ARG A 177 -8.87 -6.00 6.32
CA ARG A 177 -8.52 -4.59 6.06
C ARG A 177 -7.61 -4.49 4.86
N VAL A 178 -7.90 -3.50 4.01
CA VAL A 178 -7.00 -3.08 2.93
C VAL A 178 -6.59 -1.65 3.17
N LEU A 179 -5.28 -1.43 3.23
CA LEU A 179 -4.68 -0.13 3.46
C LEU A 179 -4.22 0.50 2.15
N PHE A 180 -4.19 1.84 2.14
CA PHE A 180 -3.66 2.65 1.05
C PHE A 180 -2.83 3.77 1.63
N VAL A 181 -1.58 3.89 1.19
CA VAL A 181 -0.66 4.95 1.60
C VAL A 181 -0.52 5.96 0.48
N VAL A 182 -0.78 7.22 0.78
CA VAL A 182 -0.78 8.31 -0.20
C VAL A 182 -0.05 9.52 0.33
N GLY A 183 0.86 10.09 -0.45
CA GLY A 183 1.52 11.34 -0.10
C GLY A 183 0.50 12.45 0.18
N GLU A 184 0.71 13.23 1.24
CA GLU A 184 -0.22 14.27 1.69
C GLU A 184 -0.59 15.28 0.59
N LYS A 185 0.33 15.56 -0.34
CA LYS A 185 0.10 16.50 -1.46
C LYS A 185 -0.54 15.86 -2.70
N ASN A 186 -0.74 14.53 -2.70
CA ASN A 186 -1.33 13.82 -3.83
C ASN A 186 -2.86 13.81 -3.77
N LEU A 187 -3.46 14.98 -3.97
CA LEU A 187 -4.91 15.19 -3.89
C LEU A 187 -5.71 14.32 -4.87
N ARG A 188 -5.15 14.06 -6.04
CA ARG A 188 -5.79 13.17 -7.04
C ARG A 188 -5.97 11.76 -6.50
N SER A 189 -4.93 11.17 -5.93
CA SER A 189 -5.02 9.83 -5.34
C SER A 189 -5.96 9.79 -4.14
N GLN A 190 -5.94 10.81 -3.29
CA GLN A 190 -6.87 10.92 -2.15
C GLN A 190 -8.33 10.92 -2.62
N LYS A 191 -8.66 11.76 -3.63
CA LYS A 191 -10.00 11.80 -4.22
C LYS A 191 -10.41 10.45 -4.83
N ALA A 192 -9.50 9.78 -5.53
CA ALA A 192 -9.75 8.47 -6.12
C ALA A 192 -10.04 7.41 -5.04
N LEU A 193 -9.34 7.44 -3.91
CA LEU A 193 -9.58 6.55 -2.77
C LEU A 193 -10.94 6.81 -2.11
N GLN A 194 -11.31 8.08 -1.91
CA GLN A 194 -12.62 8.45 -1.37
C GLN A 194 -13.77 7.94 -2.26
N GLN A 195 -13.60 8.02 -3.59
CA GLN A 195 -14.60 7.54 -4.55
C GLN A 195 -14.85 6.03 -4.52
N ILE A 196 -13.91 5.24 -4.02
CA ILE A 196 -14.08 3.79 -3.80
C ILE A 196 -14.44 3.44 -2.34
N GLY A 197 -14.77 4.44 -1.52
CA GLY A 197 -15.22 4.24 -0.14
C GLY A 197 -14.11 4.10 0.89
N ALA A 198 -12.85 4.37 0.54
CA ALA A 198 -11.76 4.36 1.50
C ALA A 198 -11.91 5.52 2.51
N ARG A 199 -11.75 5.21 3.79
CA ARG A 199 -11.83 6.17 4.90
C ARG A 199 -10.44 6.54 5.39
N PHE A 200 -10.24 7.81 5.72
CA PHE A 200 -9.00 8.25 6.36
C PHE A 200 -8.82 7.55 7.71
N LEU A 201 -7.64 7.00 7.93
CA LEU A 201 -7.28 6.30 9.16
C LEU A 201 -6.34 7.14 10.03
N LYS A 202 -5.20 7.56 9.49
CA LYS A 202 -4.19 8.35 10.21
C LYS A 202 -3.20 9.01 9.24
N LYS A 203 -2.45 9.97 9.78
CA LYS A 203 -1.25 10.55 9.15
C LYS A 203 -0.01 9.87 9.71
N ALA A 204 0.99 9.63 8.88
CA ALA A 204 2.26 9.03 9.26
C ALA A 204 3.42 9.68 8.51
N GLN A 205 4.59 9.72 9.15
CA GLN A 205 5.85 10.07 8.49
C GLN A 205 6.48 8.77 7.99
N LEU A 206 6.61 8.62 6.67
CA LEU A 206 7.15 7.41 6.07
C LEU A 206 8.37 7.76 5.20
N PRO A 207 9.38 6.87 5.14
CA PRO A 207 10.57 7.10 4.33
C PRO A 207 10.22 7.08 2.83
N GLY A 208 10.74 8.05 2.10
CA GLY A 208 10.77 8.01 0.63
C GLY A 208 11.92 7.14 0.11
N ALA A 209 12.07 7.05 -1.21
CA ALA A 209 13.15 6.28 -1.84
C ALA A 209 14.56 6.79 -1.48
N ASP A 210 14.69 8.04 -1.10
CA ASP A 210 15.92 8.69 -0.62
C ASP A 210 16.11 8.59 0.90
N GLY A 211 15.24 7.85 1.61
CA GLY A 211 15.24 7.70 3.06
C GLY A 211 14.66 8.90 3.84
N ALA A 212 14.38 10.03 3.19
CA ALA A 212 13.81 11.19 3.86
C ALA A 212 12.37 10.91 4.29
N LEU A 213 12.01 11.26 5.53
CA LEU A 213 10.66 11.14 6.03
C LEU A 213 9.73 12.15 5.37
N ARG A 214 8.60 11.66 4.89
CA ARG A 214 7.57 12.47 4.21
C ARG A 214 6.20 12.21 4.81
N PRO A 215 5.35 13.26 4.92
CA PRO A 215 4.00 13.10 5.42
C PRO A 215 3.15 12.33 4.41
N ASN A 216 2.53 11.26 4.90
CA ASN A 216 1.62 10.41 4.17
C ASN A 216 0.28 10.30 4.92
N LEU A 217 -0.79 10.12 4.17
CA LEU A 217 -2.12 9.81 4.67
C LEU A 217 -2.39 8.32 4.44
N ILE A 218 -2.84 7.64 5.47
CA ILE A 218 -3.23 6.24 5.39
C ILE A 218 -4.75 6.18 5.36
N PHE A 219 -5.27 5.51 4.34
CA PHE A 219 -6.69 5.21 4.18
C PHE A 219 -6.93 3.71 4.35
N VAL A 220 -8.15 3.34 4.70
CA VAL A 220 -8.56 1.95 4.92
C VAL A 220 -9.93 1.67 4.31
N ILE A 221 -10.07 0.47 3.73
CA ILE A 221 -11.35 -0.17 3.45
C ILE A 221 -11.41 -1.43 4.32
N ARG A 222 -12.57 -1.67 4.93
CA ARG A 222 -12.85 -2.88 5.73
C ARG A 222 -13.89 -3.73 5.02
N ARG A 223 -13.75 -5.05 5.21
CA ARG A 223 -14.75 -6.03 4.78
C ARG A 223 -16.05 -5.83 5.53
#